data_e651a6d5668711d07adb67a88b8096d4
#
_entry.id   e651a6d5668711d07adb67a88b8096d4
#
_cell.length_a   1.000
_cell.length_b   1.000
_cell.length_c   1.000
_cell.angle_alpha   90.00
_cell.angle_beta   90.00
_cell.angle_gamma   90.00
#
_symmetry.space_group_name_H-M   'P 1'
#
loop_
_entity.id
_entity.type
_entity.pdbx_description
1 polymer ?
#
loop_
_entity_poly.entity_id
_entity_poly.type
_entity_poly.pdbx_seq_one_letter_code
_entity_poly.pdbx_strand_id
1 'polypeptide(L)'
;HAFLKALEDSKSVGRRTGWAPQYLLAEEADGTLAGAVPLYMKSHSQGEYIFDHGWAQAFERAGGRYYPKMQVAVPFTPVPGPRLFARPGPLAEAVRDALIDMLARIANDNGISSVHATFCTEADWKRFGARGWLQRLGQQYHWNNDGYRTFDDFLAALASRKRKAIRKER
;
A
#
# COMPACT_ATOMS: atom_id res chain seq x y z
N HIS A 1 -2.01 -3.97 13.45
CA HIS A 1 -2.30 -2.81 14.30
C HIS A 1 -1.08 -2.34 15.08
N ALA A 2 -0.38 -3.22 15.84
CA ALA A 2 0.80 -2.83 16.63
C ALA A 2 1.89 -2.15 15.78
N PHE A 3 2.15 -2.65 14.56
CA PHE A 3 3.11 -2.06 13.65
C PHE A 3 2.73 -0.65 13.22
N LEU A 4 1.48 -0.41 12.83
CA LEU A 4 1.02 0.93 12.44
C LEU A 4 1.13 1.91 13.63
N LYS A 5 0.74 1.46 14.83
CA LYS A 5 0.90 2.25 16.05
C LYS A 5 2.38 2.58 16.33
N ALA A 6 3.27 1.63 16.18
CA ALA A 6 4.71 1.84 16.37
C ALA A 6 5.28 2.89 15.39
N LEU A 7 4.81 2.90 14.12
CA LEU A 7 5.20 3.92 13.15
C LEU A 7 4.73 5.33 13.55
N GLU A 8 3.55 5.44 14.16
CA GLU A 8 3.04 6.73 14.66
C GLU A 8 3.76 7.16 15.93
N ASP A 9 3.92 6.27 16.91
CA ASP A 9 4.62 6.55 18.18
C ASP A 9 6.08 6.98 17.93
N SER A 10 6.76 6.35 16.98
CA SER A 10 8.12 6.71 16.55
C SER A 10 8.19 7.97 15.68
N LYS A 11 7.04 8.52 15.28
CA LYS A 11 6.93 9.66 14.35
C LYS A 11 7.51 9.36 12.96
N SER A 12 7.67 8.08 12.59
CA SER A 12 8.05 7.66 11.24
C SER A 12 6.94 7.93 10.22
N VAL A 13 5.69 7.96 10.66
CA VAL A 13 4.55 8.47 9.91
C VAL A 13 3.93 9.67 10.60
N GLY A 14 3.39 10.60 9.82
CA GLY A 14 2.79 11.84 10.30
C GLY A 14 2.79 12.90 9.20
N ARG A 15 2.20 14.08 9.50
CA ARG A 15 2.15 15.18 8.52
C ARG A 15 3.53 15.62 8.03
N ARG A 16 4.53 15.64 8.91
CA ARG A 16 5.91 16.09 8.59
C ARG A 16 6.66 15.12 7.69
N THR A 17 6.30 13.85 7.71
CA THR A 17 6.92 12.80 6.88
C THR A 17 6.18 12.56 5.56
N GLY A 18 5.12 13.33 5.29
CA GLY A 18 4.28 13.16 4.11
C GLY A 18 3.38 11.92 4.13
N TRP A 19 3.25 11.28 5.29
CA TRP A 19 2.35 10.15 5.55
C TRP A 19 1.38 10.52 6.68
N ALA A 20 0.39 11.37 6.42
CA ALA A 20 -0.56 11.79 7.45
C ALA A 20 -1.66 10.73 7.61
N PRO A 21 -1.76 10.03 8.77
CA PRO A 21 -2.81 9.04 9.00
C PRO A 21 -4.20 9.67 8.90
N GLN A 22 -5.12 8.98 8.21
CA GLN A 22 -6.50 9.38 7.98
C GLN A 22 -7.40 8.13 7.96
N TYR A 23 -7.21 7.20 8.90
CA TYR A 23 -7.91 5.92 8.90
C TYR A 23 -9.40 6.08 8.65
N LEU A 24 -9.92 5.32 7.68
CA LEU A 24 -11.34 5.25 7.42
C LEU A 24 -11.92 4.13 8.28
N LEU A 25 -12.91 4.46 9.10
CA LEU A 25 -13.60 3.51 9.97
C LEU A 25 -15.07 3.41 9.56
N ALA A 26 -15.60 2.20 9.57
CA ALA A 26 -17.03 1.93 9.47
C ALA A 26 -17.52 1.46 10.83
N GLU A 27 -18.54 2.12 11.36
CA GLU A 27 -19.14 1.82 12.67
C GLU A 27 -20.61 1.50 12.50
N GLU A 28 -21.12 0.62 13.34
CA GLU A 28 -22.55 0.37 13.46
C GLU A 28 -23.22 1.48 14.29
N ALA A 29 -24.54 1.51 14.33
CA ALA A 29 -25.29 2.54 15.04
C ALA A 29 -25.00 2.60 16.56
N ASP A 30 -24.54 1.50 17.13
CA ASP A 30 -24.15 1.39 18.54
C ASP A 30 -22.66 1.78 18.80
N GLY A 31 -21.94 2.23 17.76
CA GLY A 31 -20.53 2.57 17.83
C GLY A 31 -19.57 1.39 17.68
N THR A 32 -20.09 0.18 17.47
CA THR A 32 -19.23 -1.00 17.28
C THR A 32 -18.50 -0.92 15.93
N LEU A 33 -17.18 -1.11 15.95
CA LEU A 33 -16.36 -1.11 14.74
C LEU A 33 -16.73 -2.29 13.82
N ALA A 34 -17.26 -1.97 12.64
CA ALA A 34 -17.63 -2.93 11.60
C ALA A 34 -16.51 -3.15 10.58
N GLY A 35 -15.70 -2.10 10.28
CA GLY A 35 -14.62 -2.20 9.32
C GLY A 35 -13.62 -1.05 9.40
N ALA A 36 -12.48 -1.21 8.73
CA ALA A 36 -11.42 -0.21 8.70
C ALA A 36 -10.57 -0.28 7.44
N VAL A 37 -10.00 0.86 7.05
CA VAL A 37 -8.99 0.97 5.99
C VAL A 37 -7.79 1.76 6.50
N PRO A 38 -6.56 1.26 6.35
CA PRO A 38 -5.34 1.99 6.67
C PRO A 38 -5.10 3.05 5.59
N LEU A 39 -5.65 4.23 5.79
CA LEU A 39 -5.64 5.34 4.85
C LEU A 39 -4.69 6.44 5.31
N TYR A 40 -3.95 7.01 4.35
CA TYR A 40 -3.02 8.11 4.57
C TYR A 40 -3.22 9.21 3.54
N MET A 41 -3.11 10.46 3.97
CA MET A 41 -2.94 11.59 3.06
C MET A 41 -1.46 11.75 2.75
N LYS A 42 -1.11 11.75 1.46
CA LYS A 42 0.26 11.77 0.98
C LYS A 42 0.59 13.10 0.31
N SER A 43 1.70 13.72 0.72
CA SER A 43 2.25 14.92 0.07
C SER A 43 3.35 14.60 -0.97
N HIS A 44 3.77 13.34 -1.07
CA HIS A 44 4.75 12.81 -2.03
C HIS A 44 4.63 11.28 -2.10
N SER A 45 5.26 10.61 -3.06
CA SER A 45 5.20 9.15 -3.24
C SER A 45 6.35 8.37 -2.58
N GLN A 46 7.17 9.01 -1.76
CA GLN A 46 8.27 8.31 -1.07
C GLN A 46 7.72 7.28 -0.06
N GLY A 47 8.38 6.12 0.00
CA GLY A 47 8.05 5.04 0.91
C GLY A 47 6.84 4.19 0.49
N GLU A 48 6.28 4.42 -0.70
CA GLU A 48 5.17 3.62 -1.24
C GLU A 48 5.65 2.39 -2.02
N TYR A 49 6.89 2.43 -2.52
CA TYR A 49 7.48 1.40 -3.42
C TYR A 49 6.68 1.16 -4.71
N ILE A 50 5.83 2.13 -5.06
CA ILE A 50 5.17 2.24 -6.37
C ILE A 50 5.71 3.50 -7.02
N PHE A 51 6.37 3.33 -8.17
CA PHE A 51 7.06 4.43 -8.85
C PHE A 51 6.09 5.14 -9.80
N ASP A 52 5.34 6.10 -9.27
CA ASP A 52 4.33 6.88 -10.00
C ASP A 52 4.80 8.28 -10.42
N HIS A 53 6.11 8.56 -10.35
CA HIS A 53 6.67 9.87 -10.67
C HIS A 53 6.32 10.35 -12.08
N GLY A 54 6.31 9.45 -13.07
CA GLY A 54 5.93 9.78 -14.44
C GLY A 54 4.45 10.21 -14.55
N TRP A 55 3.58 9.63 -13.73
CA TRP A 55 2.17 10.00 -13.69
C TRP A 55 1.97 11.34 -13.01
N ALA A 56 2.66 11.58 -11.89
CA ALA A 56 2.63 12.87 -11.20
C ALA A 56 3.07 13.99 -12.16
N GLN A 57 4.20 13.83 -12.83
CA GLN A 57 4.71 14.80 -13.80
C GLN A 57 3.76 15.02 -14.99
N ALA A 58 3.14 13.94 -15.51
CA ALA A 58 2.20 14.07 -16.61
C ALA A 58 0.95 14.83 -16.19
N PHE A 59 0.41 14.55 -15.00
CA PHE A 59 -0.76 15.22 -14.46
C PHE A 59 -0.49 16.71 -14.20
N GLU A 60 0.66 17.05 -13.62
CA GLU A 60 1.08 18.42 -13.34
C GLU A 60 1.33 19.21 -14.65
N ARG A 61 1.96 18.60 -15.67
CA ARG A 61 2.10 19.20 -17.01
C ARG A 61 0.75 19.49 -17.68
N ALA A 62 -0.26 18.69 -17.38
CA ALA A 62 -1.63 18.91 -17.85
C ALA A 62 -2.39 19.99 -17.04
N GLY A 63 -1.72 20.68 -16.09
CA GLY A 63 -2.30 21.72 -15.26
C GLY A 63 -2.99 21.20 -13.99
N GLY A 64 -2.91 19.91 -13.71
CA GLY A 64 -3.47 19.32 -12.50
C GLY A 64 -2.52 19.44 -11.31
N ARG A 65 -3.04 19.22 -10.10
CA ARG A 65 -2.26 19.12 -8.86
C ARG A 65 -2.30 17.69 -8.36
N TYR A 66 -1.21 16.94 -8.52
CA TYR A 66 -1.16 15.52 -8.18
C TYR A 66 -1.20 15.27 -6.65
N TYR A 67 -0.53 16.11 -5.88
CA TYR A 67 -0.56 16.04 -4.43
C TYR A 67 -1.41 17.14 -3.81
N PRO A 68 -2.08 16.89 -2.65
CA PRO A 68 -2.11 15.64 -1.92
C PRO A 68 -2.94 14.56 -2.63
N LYS A 69 -2.57 13.29 -2.41
CA LYS A 69 -3.32 12.11 -2.82
C LYS A 69 -3.64 11.22 -1.62
N MET A 70 -4.65 10.38 -1.74
CA MET A 70 -4.97 9.38 -0.73
C MET A 70 -4.26 8.05 -1.03
N GLN A 71 -3.75 7.39 0.02
CA GLN A 71 -3.01 6.15 -0.09
C GLN A 71 -3.51 5.12 0.92
N VAL A 72 -4.05 4.01 0.42
CA VAL A 72 -4.38 2.83 1.21
C VAL A 72 -3.19 1.88 1.17
N ALA A 73 -2.45 1.79 2.26
CA ALA A 73 -1.21 1.02 2.33
C ALA A 73 -0.79 0.70 3.77
N VAL A 74 0.18 -0.17 3.90
CA VAL A 74 1.04 -0.23 5.09
C VAL A 74 2.31 0.56 4.77
N PRO A 75 2.62 1.65 5.48
CA PRO A 75 3.76 2.49 5.17
C PRO A 75 5.08 1.73 5.13
N PHE A 76 5.95 2.05 4.18
CA PHE A 76 7.30 1.49 4.01
C PHE A 76 7.35 -0.03 3.82
N THR A 77 6.20 -0.67 3.51
CA THR A 77 6.08 -2.13 3.49
C THR A 77 5.54 -2.60 2.13
N PRO A 78 6.42 -2.95 1.17
CA PRO A 78 6.01 -3.43 -0.15
C PRO A 78 5.60 -4.91 -0.12
N VAL A 79 4.71 -5.28 0.80
CA VAL A 79 4.25 -6.65 1.02
C VAL A 79 2.74 -6.74 0.78
N PRO A 80 2.28 -7.69 -0.05
CA PRO A 80 0.86 -7.93 -0.24
C PRO A 80 0.17 -8.29 1.08
N GLY A 81 -1.01 -7.70 1.29
CA GLY A 81 -1.82 -7.95 2.46
C GLY A 81 -3.21 -7.31 2.34
N PRO A 82 -4.14 -7.64 3.24
CA PRO A 82 -5.47 -7.06 3.22
C PRO A 82 -5.40 -5.54 3.43
N ARG A 83 -6.27 -4.84 2.71
CA ARG A 83 -6.44 -3.38 2.80
C ARG A 83 -7.84 -2.99 3.24
N LEU A 84 -8.80 -3.92 3.09
CA LEU A 84 -10.18 -3.75 3.47
C LEU A 84 -10.48 -4.67 4.65
N PHE A 85 -10.47 -4.13 5.84
CA PHE A 85 -10.79 -4.90 7.06
C PHE A 85 -12.28 -4.81 7.35
N ALA A 86 -12.92 -5.94 7.57
CA ALA A 86 -14.29 -6.00 8.04
C ALA A 86 -14.40 -7.06 9.14
N ARG A 87 -15.22 -6.77 10.15
CA ARG A 87 -15.55 -7.76 11.20
C ARG A 87 -16.19 -8.98 10.53
N PRO A 88 -15.79 -10.20 10.89
CA PRO A 88 -16.42 -11.42 10.37
C PRO A 88 -17.92 -11.44 10.66
N GLY A 89 -18.73 -11.82 9.66
CA GLY A 89 -20.17 -11.87 9.78
C GLY A 89 -20.89 -11.67 8.46
N PRO A 90 -22.21 -11.74 8.44
CA PRO A 90 -23.02 -11.67 7.23
C PRO A 90 -22.90 -10.33 6.48
N LEU A 91 -22.52 -9.26 7.17
CA LEU A 91 -22.35 -7.93 6.57
C LEU A 91 -20.91 -7.63 6.12
N ALA A 92 -19.96 -8.52 6.33
CA ALA A 92 -18.54 -8.27 6.06
C ALA A 92 -18.27 -7.81 4.62
N GLU A 93 -18.93 -8.42 3.64
CA GLU A 93 -18.77 -8.09 2.23
C GLU A 93 -19.37 -6.71 1.91
N ALA A 94 -20.57 -6.42 2.43
CA ALA A 94 -21.22 -5.12 2.28
C ALA A 94 -20.39 -3.99 2.92
N VAL A 95 -19.78 -4.25 4.07
CA VAL A 95 -18.88 -3.28 4.74
C VAL A 95 -17.66 -2.99 3.89
N ARG A 96 -17.01 -4.01 3.29
CA ARG A 96 -15.87 -3.79 2.39
C ARG A 96 -16.24 -2.97 1.17
N ASP A 97 -17.42 -3.24 0.59
CA ASP A 97 -17.92 -2.47 -0.55
C ASP A 97 -18.20 -1.02 -0.18
N ALA A 98 -18.85 -0.78 0.95
CA ALA A 98 -19.11 0.56 1.46
C ALA A 98 -17.83 1.35 1.74
N LEU A 99 -16.77 0.68 2.26
CA LEU A 99 -15.46 1.31 2.47
C LEU A 99 -14.82 1.76 1.15
N ILE A 100 -14.91 0.96 0.08
CA ILE A 100 -14.41 1.35 -1.25
C ILE A 100 -15.17 2.56 -1.80
N ASP A 101 -16.49 2.54 -1.73
CA ASP A 101 -17.33 3.65 -2.21
C ASP A 101 -17.05 4.94 -1.43
N MET A 102 -16.84 4.81 -0.11
CA MET A 102 -16.54 5.95 0.74
C MET A 102 -15.14 6.54 0.43
N LEU A 103 -14.13 5.73 0.11
CA LEU A 103 -12.83 6.24 -0.33
C LEU A 103 -12.96 7.12 -1.58
N ALA A 104 -13.72 6.66 -2.58
CA ALA A 104 -13.94 7.42 -3.80
C ALA A 104 -14.73 8.72 -3.52
N ARG A 105 -15.75 8.63 -2.68
CA ARG A 105 -16.56 9.78 -2.27
C ARG A 105 -15.73 10.83 -1.52
N ILE A 106 -14.96 10.43 -0.52
CA ILE A 106 -14.11 11.35 0.25
C ILE A 106 -13.12 12.08 -0.68
N ALA A 107 -12.51 11.37 -1.62
CA ALA A 107 -11.60 12.00 -2.57
C ALA A 107 -12.30 13.04 -3.43
N ASN A 108 -13.46 12.71 -3.97
CA ASN A 108 -14.25 13.60 -4.81
C ASN A 108 -14.73 14.83 -4.04
N ASP A 109 -15.33 14.64 -2.87
CA ASP A 109 -15.89 15.71 -2.04
C ASP A 109 -14.82 16.71 -1.55
N ASN A 110 -13.57 16.27 -1.43
CA ASN A 110 -12.44 17.09 -0.99
C ASN A 110 -11.49 17.53 -2.12
N GLY A 111 -11.81 17.25 -3.39
CA GLY A 111 -10.97 17.61 -4.53
C GLY A 111 -9.58 16.97 -4.49
N ILE A 112 -9.47 15.75 -3.93
CA ILE A 112 -8.21 14.98 -3.88
C ILE A 112 -7.96 14.38 -5.26
N SER A 113 -6.74 14.50 -5.75
CA SER A 113 -6.36 14.10 -7.11
C SER A 113 -6.60 12.63 -7.43
N SER A 114 -6.36 11.74 -6.46
CA SER A 114 -6.47 10.30 -6.65
C SER A 114 -6.47 9.54 -5.32
N VAL A 115 -6.96 8.30 -5.37
CA VAL A 115 -6.84 7.31 -4.31
C VAL A 115 -6.09 6.10 -4.84
N HIS A 116 -5.05 5.70 -4.15
CA HIS A 116 -4.24 4.54 -4.52
C HIS A 116 -4.36 3.47 -3.45
N ALA A 117 -4.61 2.22 -3.84
CA ALA A 117 -4.53 1.06 -2.96
C ALA A 117 -3.39 0.16 -3.46
N THR A 118 -2.33 0.01 -2.65
CA THR A 118 -1.11 -0.68 -3.08
C THR A 118 -0.88 -1.97 -2.32
N PHE A 119 -0.26 -2.95 -2.99
CA PHE A 119 0.05 -4.27 -2.43
C PHE A 119 -1.16 -4.95 -1.80
N CYS A 120 -2.30 -4.90 -2.51
CA CYS A 120 -3.52 -5.57 -2.10
C CYS A 120 -3.41 -7.08 -2.20
N THR A 121 -4.21 -7.80 -1.42
CA THR A 121 -4.50 -9.20 -1.72
C THR A 121 -5.24 -9.30 -3.06
N GLU A 122 -5.19 -10.47 -3.69
CA GLU A 122 -5.96 -10.72 -4.92
C GLU A 122 -7.47 -10.48 -4.71
N ALA A 123 -7.99 -10.85 -3.54
CA ALA A 123 -9.40 -10.64 -3.19
C ALA A 123 -9.75 -9.14 -3.14
N ASP A 124 -8.95 -8.33 -2.45
CA ASP A 124 -9.16 -6.88 -2.41
C ASP A 124 -8.98 -6.25 -3.80
N TRP A 125 -7.95 -6.67 -4.55
CA TRP A 125 -7.69 -6.18 -5.90
C TRP A 125 -8.86 -6.43 -6.85
N LYS A 126 -9.43 -7.64 -6.83
CA LYS A 126 -10.64 -7.99 -7.60
C LYS A 126 -11.84 -7.14 -7.16
N ARG A 127 -11.99 -6.94 -5.85
CA ARG A 127 -13.09 -6.15 -5.29
C ARG A 127 -13.01 -4.67 -5.70
N PHE A 128 -11.84 -4.05 -5.62
CA PHE A 128 -11.63 -2.69 -6.14
C PHE A 128 -11.98 -2.61 -7.64
N GLY A 129 -11.52 -3.59 -8.45
CA GLY A 129 -11.83 -3.67 -9.87
C GLY A 129 -13.32 -3.79 -10.15
N ALA A 130 -14.07 -4.62 -9.40
CA ALA A 130 -15.50 -4.76 -9.51
C ALA A 130 -16.28 -3.47 -9.19
N ARG A 131 -15.64 -2.53 -8.44
CA ARG A 131 -16.17 -1.20 -8.12
C ARG A 131 -15.66 -0.11 -9.08
N GLY A 132 -15.11 -0.49 -10.24
CA GLY A 132 -14.68 0.44 -11.29
C GLY A 132 -13.30 1.07 -11.09
N TRP A 133 -12.50 0.61 -10.13
CA TRP A 133 -11.14 1.10 -9.93
C TRP A 133 -10.20 0.56 -11.00
N LEU A 134 -9.25 1.40 -11.42
CA LEU A 134 -8.21 0.99 -12.37
C LEU A 134 -7.25 0.00 -11.72
N GLN A 135 -7.10 -1.14 -12.35
CA GLN A 135 -6.25 -2.23 -11.86
C GLN A 135 -4.87 -2.15 -12.51
N ARG A 136 -3.82 -2.26 -11.69
CA ARG A 136 -2.42 -2.33 -12.15
C ARG A 136 -1.75 -3.55 -11.55
N LEU A 137 -0.89 -4.17 -12.37
CA LEU A 137 0.01 -5.23 -11.93
C LEU A 137 1.44 -4.71 -11.95
N GLY A 138 2.18 -5.08 -10.92
CA GLY A 138 3.61 -4.87 -10.82
C GLY A 138 4.33 -6.20 -10.67
N GLN A 139 5.65 -6.18 -10.79
CA GLN A 139 6.49 -7.34 -10.59
C GLN A 139 7.40 -7.11 -9.39
N GLN A 140 7.47 -8.09 -8.50
CA GLN A 140 8.44 -8.15 -7.42
C GLN A 140 9.32 -9.38 -7.60
N TYR A 141 10.60 -9.24 -7.27
CA TYR A 141 11.54 -10.34 -7.25
C TYR A 141 11.78 -10.75 -5.79
N HIS A 142 11.57 -12.02 -5.51
CA HIS A 142 11.79 -12.59 -4.20
C HIS A 142 12.97 -13.56 -4.27
N TRP A 143 13.88 -13.42 -3.35
CA TRP A 143 14.90 -14.42 -3.14
C TRP A 143 14.44 -15.43 -2.07
N ASN A 144 14.43 -16.69 -2.45
CA ASN A 144 14.13 -17.79 -1.52
C ASN A 144 15.43 -18.49 -1.12
N ASN A 145 15.58 -18.79 0.16
CA ASN A 145 16.71 -19.56 0.64
C ASN A 145 16.50 -21.05 0.37
N ASP A 146 17.24 -21.60 -0.57
CA ASP A 146 17.22 -23.03 -0.92
C ASP A 146 18.03 -23.91 0.07
N GLY A 147 18.04 -23.55 1.34
CA GLY A 147 18.73 -24.30 2.39
C GLY A 147 20.20 -23.88 2.62
N TYR A 148 20.62 -22.75 2.07
CA TYR A 148 21.96 -22.19 2.34
C TYR A 148 22.07 -21.78 3.82
N ARG A 149 23.08 -22.30 4.50
CA ARG A 149 23.39 -21.96 5.90
C ARG A 149 24.42 -20.86 6.02
N THR A 150 25.23 -20.67 4.98
CA THR A 150 26.27 -19.66 4.91
C THR A 150 26.20 -18.90 3.58
N PHE A 151 26.84 -17.73 3.52
CA PHE A 151 26.99 -17.01 2.26
C PHE A 151 27.85 -17.78 1.24
N ASP A 152 28.80 -18.57 1.70
CA ASP A 152 29.64 -19.40 0.82
C ASP A 152 28.82 -20.55 0.19
N ASP A 153 27.85 -21.13 0.90
CA ASP A 153 26.91 -22.10 0.32
C ASP A 153 26.13 -21.47 -0.84
N PHE A 154 25.60 -20.26 -0.62
CA PHE A 154 24.93 -19.50 -1.68
C PHE A 154 25.86 -19.22 -2.86
N LEU A 155 27.09 -18.75 -2.60
CA LEU A 155 28.06 -18.49 -3.65
C LEU A 155 28.41 -19.76 -4.43
N ALA A 156 28.52 -20.90 -3.76
CA ALA A 156 28.83 -22.18 -4.40
C ALA A 156 27.77 -22.61 -5.41
N ALA A 157 26.49 -22.30 -5.16
CA ALA A 157 25.39 -22.59 -6.07
C ALA A 157 25.36 -21.70 -7.33
N LEU A 158 26.08 -20.58 -7.35
CA LEU A 158 26.11 -19.66 -8.48
C LEU A 158 27.10 -20.08 -9.57
N ALA A 159 26.78 -19.76 -10.83
CA ALA A 159 27.72 -19.84 -11.92
C ALA A 159 28.99 -19.01 -11.64
N SER A 160 30.14 -19.49 -12.08
CA SER A 160 31.47 -18.96 -11.71
C SER A 160 31.62 -17.44 -11.96
N ARG A 161 31.05 -16.92 -13.05
CA ARG A 161 31.08 -15.47 -13.38
C ARG A 161 30.30 -14.65 -12.34
N LYS A 162 29.07 -15.06 -11.99
CA LYS A 162 28.24 -14.37 -10.98
C LYS A 162 28.85 -14.48 -9.59
N ARG A 163 29.37 -15.67 -9.23
CA ARG A 163 30.07 -15.89 -7.97
C ARG A 163 31.23 -14.93 -7.78
N LYS A 164 32.08 -14.76 -8.82
CA LYS A 164 33.22 -13.83 -8.77
C LYS A 164 32.75 -12.36 -8.65
N ALA A 165 31.69 -11.97 -9.35
CA ALA A 165 31.15 -10.63 -9.26
C ALA A 165 30.65 -10.31 -7.85
N ILE A 166 29.74 -11.14 -7.33
CA ILE A 166 29.14 -10.94 -6.01
C ILE A 166 30.19 -11.00 -4.88
N ARG A 167 31.21 -11.87 -5.00
CA ARG A 167 32.31 -11.92 -4.01
C ARG A 167 33.11 -10.62 -3.96
N LYS A 168 33.19 -9.86 -5.06
CA LYS A 168 33.90 -8.57 -5.09
C LYS A 168 33.09 -7.41 -4.53
N GLU A 169 31.77 -7.55 -4.46
CA GLU A 169 30.86 -6.51 -3.97
C GLU A 169 30.75 -6.53 -2.44
N ARG A 170 31.24 -7.57 -1.79
CA ARG A 170 31.23 -7.73 -0.33
C ARG A 170 32.61 -7.47 0.27
#